data_f9f4ebe4adfcc29441448e97a69e3ac6
#
_entry.id   f9f4ebe4adfcc29441448e97a69e3ac6
#
_cell.length_a   1.000
_cell.length_b   1.000
_cell.length_c   1.000
_cell.angle_alpha   90.00
_cell.angle_beta   90.00
_cell.angle_gamma   90.00
#
_symmetry.space_group_name_H-M   'P 1'
#
loop_
_entity.id
_entity.type
_entity.pdbx_description
1 polymer ?
#
loop_
_entity_poly.entity_id
_entity_poly.type
_entity_poly.pdbx_seq_one_letter_code
_entity_poly.pdbx_strand_id
1 'polypeptide(L)'
;MLHLTGYDSVTIEDIKQFRQWGSKTPGHPETFETPGIEVTTGPLGAGISNAVGLAIAEAHLAAKFNKPDAKVVDHYTYVIMGDGCNQEGVASEACSLAGHLKLGKLIALYDDNHITIDGRTNVSFTEDVLKRYEAYGWHVQHVADGNTDVNAIAKAIEAAKAVTDKPSIIKVTTTIGYGSPNKSDTAGVHGAPLGEEEATLTRQQLGWDYGPFEVPQEAYDQYR
;
A
#
# COMPACT_ATOMS: atom_id res chain seq x y z
N MET A 1 1.18 7.30 9.15
CA MET A 1 2.48 7.64 8.49
C MET A 1 2.80 9.12 8.66
N LEU A 2 2.09 10.07 8.01
CA LEU A 2 2.44 11.51 8.05
C LEU A 2 2.69 12.05 9.46
N HIS A 3 1.82 11.73 10.41
CA HIS A 3 1.99 12.13 11.81
C HIS A 3 3.31 11.64 12.43
N LEU A 4 3.67 10.38 12.21
CA LEU A 4 4.88 9.77 12.77
C LEU A 4 6.15 10.30 12.10
N THR A 5 6.10 10.58 10.81
CA THR A 5 7.26 11.04 10.02
C THR A 5 7.50 12.56 10.09
N GLY A 6 6.79 13.26 10.99
CA GLY A 6 7.08 14.66 11.31
C GLY A 6 6.40 15.70 10.42
N TYR A 7 5.33 15.35 9.70
CA TYR A 7 4.49 16.34 9.03
C TYR A 7 3.62 17.07 10.07
N ASP A 8 3.91 18.32 10.32
CA ASP A 8 3.23 19.15 11.35
C ASP A 8 1.73 19.35 11.05
N SER A 9 1.34 19.22 9.78
CA SER A 9 -0.04 19.43 9.32
C SER A 9 -1.02 18.31 9.70
N VAL A 10 -0.53 17.13 10.13
CA VAL A 10 -1.37 15.99 10.52
C VAL A 10 -1.11 15.65 11.99
N THR A 11 -1.91 16.22 12.85
CA THR A 11 -1.87 16.01 14.30
C THR A 11 -2.74 14.83 14.72
N ILE A 12 -2.62 14.38 15.96
CA ILE A 12 -3.54 13.40 16.56
C ILE A 12 -4.99 13.90 16.51
N GLU A 13 -5.21 15.19 16.71
CA GLU A 13 -6.57 15.77 16.67
C GLU A 13 -7.14 15.72 15.24
N ASP A 14 -6.32 15.91 14.20
CA ASP A 14 -6.76 15.71 12.82
C ASP A 14 -7.10 14.23 12.54
N ILE A 15 -6.33 13.29 13.08
CA ILE A 15 -6.60 11.85 12.94
C ILE A 15 -7.91 11.45 13.64
N LYS A 16 -8.24 12.04 14.78
CA LYS A 16 -9.54 11.83 15.47
C LYS A 16 -10.73 12.27 14.61
N GLN A 17 -10.51 13.17 13.64
CA GLN A 17 -11.51 13.65 12.70
C GLN A 17 -11.50 12.88 11.37
N PHE A 18 -10.91 11.69 11.33
CA PHE A 18 -10.83 10.87 10.11
C PHE A 18 -12.21 10.66 9.48
N ARG A 19 -12.33 10.96 8.18
CA ARG A 19 -13.56 10.88 7.38
C ARG A 19 -14.68 11.83 7.80
N GLN A 20 -14.42 12.79 8.70
CA GLN A 20 -15.42 13.79 9.04
C GLN A 20 -15.44 14.92 7.99
N TRP A 21 -16.59 15.53 7.79
CA TRP A 21 -16.74 16.62 6.82
C TRP A 21 -15.79 17.78 7.13
N GLY A 22 -15.05 18.23 6.10
CA GLY A 22 -14.07 19.32 6.23
C GLY A 22 -12.78 18.96 6.98
N SER A 23 -12.56 17.67 7.31
CA SER A 23 -11.34 17.19 7.95
C SER A 23 -10.18 17.13 6.96
N LYS A 24 -8.95 17.37 7.45
CA LYS A 24 -7.70 17.15 6.71
C LYS A 24 -7.37 15.67 6.51
N THR A 25 -8.12 14.76 7.12
CA THR A 25 -7.92 13.32 7.04
C THR A 25 -9.12 12.65 6.35
N PRO A 26 -9.32 12.90 5.04
CA PRO A 26 -10.38 12.26 4.28
C PRO A 26 -10.17 10.74 4.18
N GLY A 27 -11.21 10.01 3.81
CA GLY A 27 -11.14 8.55 3.65
C GLY A 27 -10.20 8.11 2.54
N HIS A 28 -9.98 8.97 1.54
CA HIS A 28 -8.98 8.81 0.49
C HIS A 28 -8.04 10.01 0.53
N PRO A 29 -6.71 9.80 0.51
CA PRO A 29 -5.77 10.92 0.47
C PRO A 29 -5.96 11.77 -0.77
N GLU A 30 -5.94 13.08 -0.59
CA GLU A 30 -6.13 14.04 -1.68
C GLU A 30 -5.02 15.09 -1.69
N THR A 31 -4.43 15.28 -2.88
CA THR A 31 -3.46 16.36 -3.10
C THR A 31 -4.16 17.71 -2.88
N PHE A 32 -3.44 18.68 -2.35
CA PHE A 32 -3.89 20.01 -1.95
C PHE A 32 -4.74 20.08 -0.67
N GLU A 33 -5.40 19.01 -0.24
CA GLU A 33 -6.16 18.97 1.01
C GLU A 33 -5.26 18.70 2.22
N THR A 34 -4.35 17.73 2.07
CA THR A 34 -3.45 17.33 3.17
C THR A 34 -2.00 17.61 2.78
N PRO A 35 -1.28 18.54 3.42
CA PRO A 35 0.15 18.74 3.18
C PRO A 35 0.94 17.44 3.38
N GLY A 36 1.78 17.12 2.39
CA GLY A 36 2.52 15.85 2.33
C GLY A 36 1.86 14.78 1.45
N ILE A 37 0.66 15.04 0.94
CA ILE A 37 0.00 14.21 -0.07
C ILE A 37 0.21 14.86 -1.45
N GLU A 38 0.93 14.18 -2.31
CA GLU A 38 1.30 14.68 -3.65
C GLU A 38 0.45 14.06 -4.76
N VAL A 39 -0.22 12.94 -4.50
CA VAL A 39 -1.09 12.25 -5.46
C VAL A 39 -2.39 11.87 -4.78
N THR A 40 -3.51 12.11 -5.48
CA THR A 40 -4.83 11.65 -5.06
C THR A 40 -5.00 10.17 -5.42
N THR A 41 -5.40 9.37 -4.43
CA THR A 41 -5.74 7.94 -4.61
C THR A 41 -7.15 7.68 -4.07
N GLY A 42 -7.68 6.49 -4.30
CA GLY A 42 -9.05 6.09 -3.92
C GLY A 42 -9.78 5.41 -5.07
N PRO A 43 -9.90 6.02 -6.27
CA PRO A 43 -10.38 5.30 -7.45
C PRO A 43 -9.46 4.11 -7.74
N LEU A 44 -10.08 2.91 -7.83
CA LEU A 44 -9.33 1.67 -8.03
C LEU A 44 -8.53 1.70 -9.33
N GLY A 45 -7.30 1.20 -9.30
CA GLY A 45 -6.37 1.24 -10.43
C GLY A 45 -5.62 2.56 -10.61
N ALA A 46 -6.13 3.69 -10.10
CA ALA A 46 -5.45 4.99 -10.22
C ALA A 46 -4.12 5.04 -9.47
N GLY A 47 -4.07 4.49 -8.25
CA GLY A 47 -2.85 4.51 -7.41
C GLY A 47 -1.67 3.80 -8.06
N ILE A 48 -1.88 2.59 -8.60
CA ILE A 48 -0.81 1.86 -9.31
C ILE A 48 -0.41 2.58 -10.60
N SER A 49 -1.35 3.18 -11.33
CA SER A 49 -1.05 3.95 -12.53
C SER A 49 -0.23 5.20 -12.23
N ASN A 50 -0.54 5.91 -11.14
CA ASN A 50 0.28 7.02 -10.64
C ASN A 50 1.69 6.55 -10.25
N ALA A 51 1.81 5.40 -9.59
CA ALA A 51 3.12 4.83 -9.23
C ALA A 51 3.97 4.50 -10.48
N VAL A 52 3.36 3.99 -11.54
CA VAL A 52 4.03 3.81 -12.84
C VAL A 52 4.52 5.15 -13.38
N GLY A 53 3.69 6.20 -13.34
CA GLY A 53 4.08 7.56 -13.73
C GLY A 53 5.25 8.12 -12.92
N LEU A 54 5.24 7.94 -11.59
CA LEU A 54 6.33 8.33 -10.70
C LEU A 54 7.63 7.58 -11.01
N ALA A 55 7.56 6.28 -11.29
CA ALA A 55 8.73 5.48 -11.67
C ALA A 55 9.29 5.87 -13.05
N ILE A 56 8.43 6.26 -14.00
CA ILE A 56 8.86 6.83 -15.28
C ILE A 56 9.59 8.17 -15.05
N ALA A 57 9.04 9.02 -14.18
CA ALA A 57 9.66 10.31 -13.85
C ALA A 57 11.03 10.12 -13.18
N GLU A 58 11.15 9.18 -12.24
CA GLU A 58 12.44 8.83 -11.62
C GLU A 58 13.45 8.41 -12.70
N ALA A 59 13.11 7.43 -13.53
CA ALA A 59 14.01 6.92 -14.56
C ALA A 59 14.44 8.02 -15.56
N HIS A 60 13.49 8.88 -15.97
CA HIS A 60 13.78 10.01 -16.86
C HIS A 60 14.72 11.03 -16.21
N LEU A 61 14.43 11.43 -14.97
CA LEU A 61 15.25 12.42 -14.26
C LEU A 61 16.63 11.85 -13.92
N ALA A 62 16.72 10.58 -13.53
CA ALA A 62 17.98 9.89 -13.30
C ALA A 62 18.86 9.88 -14.58
N ALA A 63 18.28 9.53 -15.72
CA ALA A 63 19.00 9.54 -17.02
C ALA A 63 19.45 10.95 -17.42
N LYS A 64 18.70 11.99 -17.06
CA LYS A 64 19.01 13.38 -17.41
C LYS A 64 20.02 14.02 -16.50
N PHE A 65 19.96 13.76 -15.20
CA PHE A 65 20.72 14.54 -14.19
C PHE A 65 21.81 13.76 -13.48
N ASN A 66 21.75 12.43 -13.41
CA ASN A 66 22.79 11.64 -12.74
C ASN A 66 24.08 11.63 -13.58
N LYS A 67 25.20 11.65 -12.87
CA LYS A 67 26.55 11.56 -13.43
C LYS A 67 27.30 10.42 -12.72
N PRO A 68 28.41 9.92 -13.29
CA PRO A 68 29.19 8.86 -12.66
C PRO A 68 29.64 9.14 -11.24
N ASP A 69 29.88 10.42 -10.91
CA ASP A 69 30.34 10.91 -9.61
C ASP A 69 29.25 11.55 -8.76
N ALA A 70 28.02 11.67 -9.28
CA ALA A 70 26.91 12.33 -8.56
C ALA A 70 25.54 11.74 -8.94
N LYS A 71 24.97 10.97 -8.05
CA LYS A 71 23.58 10.46 -8.15
C LYS A 71 22.63 11.39 -7.42
N VAL A 72 21.90 12.23 -8.15
CA VAL A 72 20.93 13.18 -7.59
C VAL A 72 19.50 12.66 -7.60
N VAL A 73 19.20 11.66 -8.43
CA VAL A 73 17.90 10.99 -8.50
C VAL A 73 18.13 9.48 -8.42
N ASP A 74 17.76 8.88 -7.30
CA ASP A 74 18.02 7.46 -7.05
C ASP A 74 17.04 6.93 -5.97
N HIS A 75 15.73 7.03 -6.23
CA HIS A 75 14.71 6.61 -5.29
C HIS A 75 13.81 5.51 -5.85
N TYR A 76 13.21 4.74 -4.96
CA TYR A 76 12.22 3.73 -5.31
C TYR A 76 10.81 4.31 -5.24
N THR A 77 9.91 3.78 -6.05
CA THR A 77 8.47 4.00 -5.93
C THR A 77 7.85 2.73 -5.34
N TYR A 78 7.22 2.88 -4.18
CA TYR A 78 6.46 1.81 -3.53
C TYR A 78 4.97 2.10 -3.66
N VAL A 79 4.20 1.06 -3.90
CA VAL A 79 2.73 1.16 -3.98
C VAL A 79 2.09 -0.05 -3.31
N ILE A 80 1.00 0.18 -2.59
CA ILE A 80 0.14 -0.87 -2.04
C ILE A 80 -1.15 -0.87 -2.84
N MET A 81 -1.59 -2.05 -3.25
CA MET A 81 -2.80 -2.25 -4.04
C MET A 81 -3.54 -3.51 -3.59
N GLY A 82 -4.85 -3.52 -3.72
CA GLY A 82 -5.68 -4.68 -3.38
C GLY A 82 -6.24 -5.42 -4.60
N ASP A 83 -7.08 -6.42 -4.33
CA ASP A 83 -7.77 -7.22 -5.34
C ASP A 83 -8.58 -6.36 -6.33
N GLY A 84 -9.31 -5.37 -5.82
CA GLY A 84 -10.11 -4.46 -6.65
C GLY A 84 -9.27 -3.65 -7.65
N CYS A 85 -8.08 -3.22 -7.27
CA CYS A 85 -7.18 -2.51 -8.18
C CYS A 85 -6.76 -3.39 -9.37
N ASN A 86 -6.57 -4.69 -9.13
CA ASN A 86 -6.20 -5.65 -10.18
C ASN A 86 -7.34 -5.96 -11.16
N GLN A 87 -8.58 -5.61 -10.85
CA GLN A 87 -9.75 -5.80 -11.71
C GLN A 87 -9.96 -4.61 -12.67
N GLU A 88 -9.28 -3.50 -12.47
CA GLU A 88 -9.40 -2.31 -13.30
C GLU A 88 -8.54 -2.39 -14.57
N GLY A 89 -9.12 -2.02 -15.72
CA GLY A 89 -8.43 -2.03 -17.01
C GLY A 89 -7.18 -1.14 -17.02
N VAL A 90 -7.28 0.06 -16.43
CA VAL A 90 -6.16 1.00 -16.36
C VAL A 90 -4.94 0.43 -15.60
N ALA A 91 -5.16 -0.41 -14.57
CA ALA A 91 -4.07 -1.08 -13.87
C ALA A 91 -3.32 -2.03 -14.81
N SER A 92 -4.05 -2.81 -15.62
CA SER A 92 -3.47 -3.73 -16.60
C SER A 92 -2.64 -2.99 -17.66
N GLU A 93 -3.16 -1.90 -18.20
CA GLU A 93 -2.47 -1.07 -19.19
C GLU A 93 -1.19 -0.44 -18.62
N ALA A 94 -1.29 0.17 -17.43
CA ALA A 94 -0.15 0.80 -16.77
C ALA A 94 0.93 -0.22 -16.39
N CYS A 95 0.55 -1.38 -15.83
CA CYS A 95 1.49 -2.42 -15.43
C CYS A 95 2.18 -3.09 -16.64
N SER A 96 1.46 -3.28 -17.74
CA SER A 96 2.05 -3.73 -18.99
C SER A 96 3.12 -2.76 -19.51
N LEU A 97 2.82 -1.45 -19.48
CA LEU A 97 3.78 -0.41 -19.84
C LEU A 97 5.00 -0.40 -18.91
N ALA A 98 4.80 -0.56 -17.60
CA ALA A 98 5.91 -0.60 -16.64
C ALA A 98 6.87 -1.76 -16.90
N GLY A 99 6.35 -2.94 -17.24
CA GLY A 99 7.16 -4.09 -17.63
C GLY A 99 7.93 -3.84 -18.94
N HIS A 100 7.25 -3.26 -19.94
CA HIS A 100 7.90 -2.87 -21.21
C HIS A 100 9.06 -1.89 -21.00
N LEU A 101 8.86 -0.89 -20.16
CA LEU A 101 9.87 0.13 -19.83
C LEU A 101 10.93 -0.35 -18.84
N LYS A 102 10.80 -1.57 -18.30
CA LYS A 102 11.74 -2.16 -17.33
C LYS A 102 11.98 -1.27 -16.09
N LEU A 103 10.92 -0.78 -15.49
CA LEU A 103 11.00 0.16 -14.36
C LEU A 103 11.44 -0.55 -13.06
N GLY A 104 12.72 -0.88 -12.94
CA GLY A 104 13.29 -1.70 -11.87
C GLY A 104 13.21 -1.10 -10.46
N LYS A 105 12.85 0.17 -10.33
CA LYS A 105 12.64 0.83 -9.03
C LYS A 105 11.17 0.94 -8.63
N LEU A 106 10.26 0.33 -9.38
CA LEU A 106 8.86 0.21 -9.02
C LEU A 106 8.63 -1.11 -8.28
N ILE A 107 8.17 -1.02 -7.03
CA ILE A 107 7.87 -2.18 -6.18
C ILE A 107 6.43 -2.07 -5.69
N ALA A 108 5.58 -2.98 -6.16
CA ALA A 108 4.18 -3.09 -5.76
C ALA A 108 4.01 -4.17 -4.70
N LEU A 109 3.31 -3.84 -3.61
CA LEU A 109 2.83 -4.81 -2.63
C LEU A 109 1.34 -5.03 -2.90
N TYR A 110 0.98 -6.26 -3.24
CA TYR A 110 -0.40 -6.64 -3.51
C TYR A 110 -0.98 -7.31 -2.27
N ASP A 111 -1.91 -6.63 -1.60
CA ASP A 111 -2.69 -7.15 -0.49
C ASP A 111 -3.76 -8.12 -1.01
N ASP A 112 -3.42 -9.40 -0.93
CA ASP A 112 -4.22 -10.54 -1.39
C ASP A 112 -5.06 -11.07 -0.22
N ASN A 113 -6.15 -10.39 0.09
CA ASN A 113 -7.04 -10.74 1.19
C ASN A 113 -8.34 -11.44 0.76
N HIS A 114 -8.56 -11.61 -0.53
CA HIS A 114 -9.70 -12.29 -1.13
C HIS A 114 -11.09 -11.67 -0.83
N ILE A 115 -11.13 -10.40 -0.39
CA ILE A 115 -12.37 -9.71 -0.03
C ILE A 115 -12.49 -8.40 -0.83
N THR A 116 -13.68 -8.17 -1.35
CA THR A 116 -14.13 -6.89 -1.92
C THR A 116 -15.14 -6.23 -1.00
N ILE A 117 -15.63 -5.05 -1.39
CA ILE A 117 -16.65 -4.33 -0.62
C ILE A 117 -17.95 -5.13 -0.44
N ASP A 118 -18.30 -5.99 -1.40
CA ASP A 118 -19.55 -6.74 -1.41
C ASP A 118 -19.41 -8.23 -1.02
N GLY A 119 -18.17 -8.72 -0.92
CA GLY A 119 -17.93 -10.14 -0.60
C GLY A 119 -16.60 -10.67 -1.09
N ARG A 120 -16.54 -11.98 -1.26
CA ARG A 120 -15.31 -12.65 -1.70
C ARG A 120 -15.02 -12.39 -3.17
N THR A 121 -13.74 -12.32 -3.50
CA THR A 121 -13.25 -12.06 -4.87
C THR A 121 -13.69 -13.13 -5.87
N ASN A 122 -13.90 -14.36 -5.45
CA ASN A 122 -14.26 -15.49 -6.33
C ASN A 122 -15.59 -15.32 -7.07
N VAL A 123 -16.38 -14.31 -6.75
CA VAL A 123 -17.59 -13.95 -7.50
C VAL A 123 -17.23 -13.38 -8.89
N SER A 124 -16.12 -12.64 -9.00
CA SER A 124 -15.76 -11.92 -10.22
C SER A 124 -14.26 -12.01 -10.59
N PHE A 125 -13.43 -12.56 -9.71
CA PHE A 125 -11.98 -12.49 -9.86
C PHE A 125 -11.31 -13.77 -9.37
N THR A 126 -10.93 -14.63 -10.31
CA THR A 126 -10.36 -15.98 -10.03
C THR A 126 -9.06 -16.26 -10.79
N GLU A 127 -8.48 -15.24 -11.40
CA GLU A 127 -7.25 -15.39 -12.17
C GLU A 127 -6.01 -15.58 -11.28
N ASP A 128 -4.95 -16.12 -11.87
CA ASP A 128 -3.62 -16.14 -11.27
C ASP A 128 -2.91 -14.79 -11.54
N VAL A 129 -3.02 -13.87 -10.58
CA VAL A 129 -2.46 -12.52 -10.71
C VAL A 129 -0.95 -12.56 -10.96
N LEU A 130 -0.20 -13.42 -10.27
CA LEU A 130 1.25 -13.48 -10.46
C LEU A 130 1.63 -13.90 -11.88
N LYS A 131 0.93 -14.86 -12.48
CA LYS A 131 1.16 -15.22 -13.89
C LYS A 131 0.82 -14.10 -14.85
N ARG A 132 -0.20 -13.30 -14.57
CA ARG A 132 -0.50 -12.11 -15.37
C ARG A 132 0.66 -11.12 -15.33
N TYR A 133 1.21 -10.84 -14.16
CA TYR A 133 2.35 -9.94 -14.01
C TYR A 133 3.65 -10.52 -14.59
N GLU A 134 3.87 -11.83 -14.50
CA GLU A 134 4.97 -12.49 -15.23
C GLU A 134 4.85 -12.25 -16.75
N ALA A 135 3.64 -12.34 -17.30
CA ALA A 135 3.38 -12.07 -18.71
C ALA A 135 3.64 -10.59 -19.10
N TYR A 136 3.47 -9.65 -18.16
CA TYR A 136 3.88 -8.26 -18.35
C TYR A 136 5.40 -8.04 -18.25
N GLY A 137 6.16 -9.05 -17.86
CA GLY A 137 7.62 -8.95 -17.68
C GLY A 137 8.05 -8.47 -16.31
N TRP A 138 7.20 -8.55 -15.31
CA TRP A 138 7.52 -8.21 -13.92
C TRP A 138 8.25 -9.35 -13.21
N HIS A 139 9.05 -9.01 -12.21
CA HIS A 139 9.53 -9.94 -11.20
C HIS A 139 8.42 -10.15 -10.16
N VAL A 140 8.11 -11.41 -9.85
CA VAL A 140 7.01 -11.78 -8.97
C VAL A 140 7.48 -12.54 -7.74
N GLN A 141 6.86 -12.27 -6.60
CA GLN A 141 7.14 -12.95 -5.33
C GLN A 141 5.83 -13.19 -4.58
N HIS A 142 5.82 -14.15 -3.66
CA HIS A 142 4.68 -14.43 -2.79
C HIS A 142 5.14 -14.57 -1.33
N VAL A 143 4.52 -13.78 -0.45
CA VAL A 143 4.59 -13.91 1.00
C VAL A 143 3.27 -14.51 1.47
N ALA A 144 3.31 -15.74 1.95
CA ALA A 144 2.10 -16.50 2.27
C ALA A 144 1.44 -16.08 3.59
N ASP A 145 2.18 -15.46 4.50
CA ASP A 145 1.66 -14.91 5.77
C ASP A 145 2.07 -13.45 5.93
N GLY A 146 1.21 -12.56 5.46
CA GLY A 146 1.35 -11.13 5.64
C GLY A 146 0.80 -10.62 6.99
N ASN A 147 0.10 -11.45 7.73
CA ASN A 147 -0.46 -11.05 9.02
C ASN A 147 0.60 -11.05 10.14
N THR A 148 1.53 -11.99 10.11
CA THR A 148 2.49 -12.20 11.21
C THR A 148 3.96 -12.21 10.79
N ASP A 149 4.29 -12.59 9.56
CA ASP A 149 5.69 -12.66 9.09
C ASP A 149 6.15 -11.38 8.38
N VAL A 150 6.29 -10.30 9.16
CA VAL A 150 6.86 -9.02 8.65
C VAL A 150 8.30 -9.17 8.15
N ASN A 151 9.05 -10.17 8.64
CA ASN A 151 10.40 -10.42 8.17
C ASN A 151 10.42 -11.01 6.75
N ALA A 152 9.42 -11.84 6.39
CA ALA A 152 9.28 -12.31 5.02
C ALA A 152 8.94 -11.15 4.06
N ILE A 153 8.10 -10.20 4.47
CA ILE A 153 7.81 -8.99 3.68
C ILE A 153 9.10 -8.17 3.47
N ALA A 154 9.86 -7.92 4.53
CA ALA A 154 11.13 -7.19 4.44
C ALA A 154 12.12 -7.87 3.49
N LYS A 155 12.29 -9.20 3.60
CA LYS A 155 13.16 -9.98 2.69
C LYS A 155 12.70 -9.91 1.24
N ALA A 156 11.39 -9.95 1.00
CA ALA A 156 10.83 -9.84 -0.35
C ALA A 156 11.08 -8.45 -0.95
N ILE A 157 10.99 -7.39 -0.15
CA ILE A 157 11.34 -6.03 -0.59
C ILE A 157 12.82 -5.94 -0.95
N GLU A 158 13.73 -6.46 -0.12
CA GLU A 158 15.17 -6.46 -0.43
C GLU A 158 15.49 -7.30 -1.68
N ALA A 159 14.82 -8.43 -1.88
CA ALA A 159 14.94 -9.21 -3.11
C ALA A 159 14.42 -8.45 -4.34
N ALA A 160 13.33 -7.70 -4.20
CA ALA A 160 12.79 -6.84 -5.26
C ALA A 160 13.79 -5.71 -5.63
N LYS A 161 14.42 -5.09 -4.63
CA LYS A 161 15.45 -4.05 -4.84
C LYS A 161 16.69 -4.57 -5.58
N ALA A 162 17.00 -5.85 -5.46
CA ALA A 162 18.11 -6.48 -6.19
C ALA A 162 17.80 -6.70 -7.68
N VAL A 163 16.52 -6.64 -8.10
CA VAL A 163 16.10 -6.77 -9.49
C VAL A 163 16.01 -5.39 -10.14
N THR A 164 16.97 -5.04 -10.97
CA THR A 164 17.14 -3.67 -11.49
C THR A 164 16.56 -3.45 -12.88
N ASP A 165 16.21 -4.51 -13.59
CA ASP A 165 15.76 -4.49 -14.98
C ASP A 165 14.28 -4.86 -15.18
N LYS A 166 13.52 -4.98 -14.09
CA LYS A 166 12.09 -5.29 -14.08
C LYS A 166 11.40 -4.63 -12.89
N PRO A 167 10.18 -4.12 -13.03
CA PRO A 167 9.36 -3.82 -11.86
C PRO A 167 9.04 -5.09 -11.07
N SER A 168 8.79 -4.96 -9.79
CA SER A 168 8.50 -6.09 -8.89
C SER A 168 7.10 -5.98 -8.32
N ILE A 169 6.39 -7.12 -8.25
CA ILE A 169 5.18 -7.27 -7.45
C ILE A 169 5.38 -8.35 -6.40
N ILE A 170 5.02 -8.04 -5.17
CA ILE A 170 5.04 -8.94 -4.02
C ILE A 170 3.59 -9.19 -3.62
N LYS A 171 3.05 -10.35 -3.95
CA LYS A 171 1.76 -10.80 -3.45
C LYS A 171 1.91 -11.12 -1.98
N VAL A 172 1.16 -10.45 -1.12
CA VAL A 172 1.16 -10.64 0.33
C VAL A 172 -0.23 -11.13 0.73
N THR A 173 -0.33 -12.40 1.07
CA THR A 173 -1.61 -12.98 1.52
C THR A 173 -1.90 -12.54 2.94
N THR A 174 -3.05 -11.90 3.12
CA THR A 174 -3.48 -11.34 4.40
C THR A 174 -4.92 -11.75 4.72
N THR A 175 -5.36 -11.39 5.91
CA THR A 175 -6.75 -11.50 6.35
C THR A 175 -7.27 -10.10 6.63
N ILE A 176 -8.26 -9.62 5.90
CA ILE A 176 -8.86 -8.31 6.18
C ILE A 176 -9.44 -8.30 7.60
N GLY A 177 -9.21 -7.22 8.34
CA GLY A 177 -9.64 -7.11 9.74
C GLY A 177 -8.92 -8.08 10.68
N TYR A 178 -7.68 -8.48 10.37
CA TYR A 178 -6.87 -9.37 11.21
C TYR A 178 -6.87 -8.91 12.68
N GLY A 179 -7.08 -9.85 13.58
CA GLY A 179 -7.20 -9.61 15.02
C GLY A 179 -8.62 -9.32 15.51
N SER A 180 -9.58 -9.06 14.61
CA SER A 180 -10.98 -8.94 15.00
C SER A 180 -11.59 -10.32 15.20
N PRO A 181 -12.06 -10.68 16.41
CA PRO A 181 -12.57 -12.02 16.69
C PRO A 181 -13.87 -12.35 15.96
N ASN A 182 -14.72 -11.35 15.66
CA ASN A 182 -16.05 -11.57 15.08
C ASN A 182 -16.19 -11.06 13.64
N LYS A 183 -15.30 -10.20 13.15
CA LYS A 183 -15.45 -9.50 11.87
C LYS A 183 -14.32 -9.75 10.88
N SER A 184 -13.19 -10.37 11.29
CA SER A 184 -12.09 -10.69 10.37
C SER A 184 -12.57 -11.60 9.22
N ASP A 185 -11.90 -11.50 8.08
CA ASP A 185 -12.20 -12.26 6.85
C ASP A 185 -13.64 -12.05 6.31
N THR A 186 -14.20 -10.86 6.52
CA THR A 186 -15.54 -10.50 6.03
C THR A 186 -15.54 -9.18 5.29
N ALA A 187 -16.48 -9.00 4.36
CA ALA A 187 -16.71 -7.72 3.69
C ALA A 187 -17.16 -6.61 4.67
N GLY A 188 -17.71 -6.99 5.83
CA GLY A 188 -18.20 -6.06 6.85
C GLY A 188 -17.14 -5.15 7.47
N VAL A 189 -15.85 -5.40 7.24
CA VAL A 189 -14.75 -4.51 7.68
C VAL A 189 -14.10 -3.76 6.52
N HIS A 190 -14.57 -3.95 5.31
CA HIS A 190 -14.04 -3.25 4.15
C HIS A 190 -14.55 -1.80 4.13
N GLY A 191 -13.76 -0.88 4.67
CA GLY A 191 -14.10 0.53 4.74
C GLY A 191 -15.16 0.91 5.79
N ALA A 192 -15.61 -0.03 6.62
CA ALA A 192 -16.54 0.20 7.71
C ALA A 192 -15.83 0.12 9.08
N PRO A 193 -16.24 0.93 10.07
CA PRO A 193 -15.66 0.87 11.40
C PRO A 193 -16.03 -0.45 12.10
N LEU A 194 -15.11 -0.96 12.92
CA LEU A 194 -15.37 -2.14 13.75
C LEU A 194 -16.50 -1.90 14.77
N GLY A 195 -16.64 -0.65 15.24
CA GLY A 195 -17.46 -0.28 16.39
C GLY A 195 -16.67 -0.43 17.68
N GLU A 196 -17.15 0.21 18.73
CA GLU A 196 -16.42 0.35 20.00
C GLU A 196 -16.17 -1.00 20.68
N GLU A 197 -17.18 -1.86 20.72
CA GLU A 197 -17.10 -3.18 21.33
C GLU A 197 -16.08 -4.07 20.59
N GLU A 198 -16.22 -4.21 19.28
CA GLU A 198 -15.34 -5.05 18.48
C GLU A 198 -13.90 -4.50 18.44
N ALA A 199 -13.73 -3.17 18.44
CA ALA A 199 -12.40 -2.56 18.52
C ALA A 199 -11.71 -2.89 19.86
N THR A 200 -12.48 -2.94 20.96
CA THR A 200 -11.97 -3.34 22.28
C THR A 200 -11.53 -4.82 22.25
N LEU A 201 -12.36 -5.71 21.73
CA LEU A 201 -12.02 -7.13 21.59
C LEU A 201 -10.81 -7.35 20.70
N THR A 202 -10.71 -6.61 19.60
CA THR A 202 -9.57 -6.66 18.68
C THR A 202 -8.27 -6.25 19.37
N ARG A 203 -8.29 -5.18 20.15
CA ARG A 203 -7.11 -4.76 20.92
C ARG A 203 -6.67 -5.82 21.93
N GLN A 204 -7.61 -6.44 22.64
CA GLN A 204 -7.34 -7.55 23.54
C GLN A 204 -6.71 -8.74 22.80
N GLN A 205 -7.28 -9.12 21.66
CA GLN A 205 -6.79 -10.22 20.83
C GLN A 205 -5.35 -9.98 20.32
N LEU A 206 -5.03 -8.73 20.00
CA LEU A 206 -3.71 -8.33 19.52
C LEU A 206 -2.70 -8.02 20.63
N GLY A 207 -3.11 -8.07 21.91
CA GLY A 207 -2.26 -7.67 23.04
C GLY A 207 -1.88 -6.19 23.00
N TRP A 208 -2.77 -5.32 22.49
CA TRP A 208 -2.53 -3.88 22.38
C TRP A 208 -3.04 -3.14 23.61
N ASP A 209 -2.15 -2.73 24.48
CA ASP A 209 -2.46 -2.15 25.79
C ASP A 209 -2.70 -0.63 25.78
N TYR A 210 -2.44 0.03 24.64
CA TYR A 210 -2.58 1.48 24.51
C TYR A 210 -4.03 1.90 24.26
N GLY A 211 -4.39 3.11 24.72
CA GLY A 211 -5.71 3.70 24.51
C GLY A 211 -5.98 4.09 23.05
N PRO A 212 -7.24 4.48 22.73
CA PRO A 212 -7.55 5.03 21.41
C PRO A 212 -6.72 6.28 21.12
N PHE A 213 -6.11 6.34 19.92
CA PHE A 213 -5.23 7.43 19.48
C PHE A 213 -3.96 7.64 20.31
N GLU A 214 -3.66 6.74 21.22
CA GLU A 214 -2.38 6.70 21.93
C GLU A 214 -1.34 6.00 21.05
N VAL A 215 -0.19 6.66 20.86
CA VAL A 215 0.91 6.14 20.07
C VAL A 215 2.09 5.89 21.00
N PRO A 216 2.67 4.67 21.02
CA PRO A 216 3.85 4.35 21.82
C PRO A 216 5.02 5.26 21.48
N GLN A 217 5.83 5.60 22.50
CA GLN A 217 7.01 6.45 22.30
C GLN A 217 8.01 5.80 21.33
N GLU A 218 8.15 4.48 21.36
CA GLU A 218 9.02 3.70 20.49
C GLU A 218 8.68 3.90 18.99
N ALA A 219 7.39 4.10 18.67
CA ALA A 219 6.97 4.41 17.31
C ALA A 219 7.46 5.81 16.87
N TYR A 220 7.39 6.80 17.76
CA TYR A 220 7.95 8.13 17.46
C TYR A 220 9.47 8.07 17.31
N ASP A 221 10.16 7.34 18.18
CA ASP A 221 11.62 7.22 18.17
C ASP A 221 12.13 6.51 16.90
N GLN A 222 11.34 5.58 16.36
CA GLN A 222 11.67 4.89 15.11
C GLN A 222 11.50 5.76 13.87
N TYR A 223 10.55 6.69 13.85
CA TYR A 223 10.19 7.46 12.65
C TYR A 223 10.73 8.90 12.66
N ARG A 224 11.30 9.37 13.76
CA ARG A 224 11.91 10.69 13.94
C ARG A 224 13.40 10.63 14.21
#